data_8569ff88b297770d0c2d0028891eb7b1
#
_entry.id   8569ff88b297770d0c2d0028891eb7b1
#
_cell.length_a   1.000
_cell.length_b   1.000
_cell.length_c   1.000
_cell.angle_alpha   90.00
_cell.angle_beta   90.00
_cell.angle_gamma   90.00
#
_symmetry.space_group_name_H-M   'P 1'
#
loop_
_entity.id
_entity.type
_entity.pdbx_description
1 polymer ?
#
loop_
_entity_poly.entity_id
_entity_poly.type
_entity_poly.pdbx_seq_one_letter_code
_entity_poly.pdbx_strand_id
1 'polypeptide(L)'
;MNSSLDRYRLTWDHKPLLRRIYNDIYDRIAAACVRGTTLEIGGGIGQFKSRFPDVIATDIQSAPWLDLVTDAQKLPFAAGSVANIVMVDVLHHIEFPLLFLQEAERVLAAGGRLVMAEPAITWGSSLFYRLLHHEPVRMGVDPLTVGRPDAGRDPYDSNQAIPTLLASRDRKRLAELLPSLRVVRTDWFSLWVYPLSGGFKPWSLLPDR
;
A
#
# COMPACT_ATOMS: atom_id res chain seq x y z
N MET A 1 0.01 -19.36 18.05
CA MET A 1 0.04 -18.81 16.67
C MET A 1 0.85 -17.53 16.71
N ASN A 2 2.02 -17.49 16.07
CA ASN A 2 2.79 -16.25 15.92
C ASN A 2 2.88 -15.94 14.44
N SER A 3 1.78 -15.49 13.85
CA SER A 3 1.79 -14.98 12.50
C SER A 3 2.63 -13.69 12.43
N SER A 4 3.12 -13.32 11.25
CA SER A 4 3.80 -12.04 11.06
C SER A 4 2.90 -10.88 11.45
N LEU A 5 1.59 -10.98 11.17
CA LEU A 5 0.58 -9.98 11.56
C LEU A 5 0.48 -9.83 13.09
N ASP A 6 0.57 -10.92 13.87
CA ASP A 6 0.54 -10.83 15.35
C ASP A 6 1.76 -10.06 15.88
N ARG A 7 2.95 -10.29 15.30
CA ARG A 7 4.17 -9.56 15.67
C ARG A 7 4.07 -8.08 15.33
N TYR A 8 3.50 -7.74 14.16
CA TYR A 8 3.28 -6.34 13.77
C TYR A 8 2.27 -5.65 14.68
N ARG A 9 1.21 -6.33 15.13
CA ARG A 9 0.27 -5.79 16.12
C ARG A 9 0.95 -5.53 17.45
N LEU A 10 1.75 -6.44 17.96
CA LEU A 10 2.52 -6.22 19.18
C LEU A 10 3.44 -4.99 19.05
N THR A 11 4.13 -4.84 17.93
CA THR A 11 4.97 -3.65 17.70
C THR A 11 4.13 -2.38 17.67
N TRP A 12 2.99 -2.42 16.99
CA TRP A 12 2.05 -1.30 16.95
C TRP A 12 1.60 -0.87 18.35
N ASP A 13 1.23 -1.83 19.20
CA ASP A 13 0.74 -1.55 20.55
C ASP A 13 1.80 -0.90 21.46
N HIS A 14 3.08 -1.24 21.25
CA HIS A 14 4.19 -0.76 22.07
C HIS A 14 4.94 0.44 21.47
N LYS A 15 4.56 0.96 20.30
CA LYS A 15 5.31 2.01 19.60
C LYS A 15 4.42 3.24 19.28
N PRO A 16 4.28 4.20 20.21
CA PRO A 16 3.43 5.39 20.03
C PRO A 16 3.79 6.23 18.81
N LEU A 17 5.09 6.39 18.53
CA LEU A 17 5.56 7.12 17.35
C LEU A 17 5.08 6.48 16.05
N LEU A 18 5.12 5.15 15.92
CA LEU A 18 4.63 4.44 14.77
C LEU A 18 3.13 4.72 14.54
N ARG A 19 2.34 4.66 15.62
CA ARG A 19 0.91 4.97 15.56
C ARG A 19 0.64 6.40 15.08
N ARG A 20 1.43 7.39 15.51
CA ARG A 20 1.30 8.78 15.05
C ARG A 20 1.58 8.91 13.56
N ILE A 21 2.66 8.27 13.08
CA ILE A 21 3.04 8.28 11.67
C ILE A 21 1.90 7.70 10.81
N TYR A 22 1.41 6.50 11.17
CA TYR A 22 0.34 5.86 10.40
C TYR A 22 -1.00 6.58 10.52
N ASN A 23 -1.32 7.17 11.67
CA ASN A 23 -2.52 7.99 11.81
C ASN A 23 -2.49 9.22 10.90
N ASP A 24 -1.33 9.90 10.74
CA ASP A 24 -1.18 10.99 9.76
C ASP A 24 -1.38 10.47 8.32
N ILE A 25 -0.83 9.30 8.00
CA ILE A 25 -1.04 8.66 6.68
C ILE A 25 -2.53 8.36 6.47
N TYR A 26 -3.19 7.75 7.44
CA TYR A 26 -4.60 7.40 7.36
C TYR A 26 -5.50 8.61 7.18
N ASP A 27 -5.21 9.70 7.90
CA ASP A 27 -5.96 10.96 7.77
C ASP A 27 -5.79 11.58 6.38
N ARG A 28 -4.58 11.54 5.81
CA ARG A 28 -4.31 12.00 4.44
C ARG A 28 -5.05 11.17 3.40
N ILE A 29 -5.07 9.85 3.56
CA ILE A 29 -5.81 8.94 2.68
C ILE A 29 -7.30 9.23 2.77
N ALA A 30 -7.87 9.29 3.98
CA ALA A 30 -9.28 9.56 4.17
C ALA A 30 -9.71 10.92 3.60
N ALA A 31 -8.88 11.96 3.77
CA ALA A 31 -9.11 13.30 3.20
C ALA A 31 -9.07 13.32 1.66
N ALA A 32 -8.40 12.36 1.04
CA ALA A 32 -8.35 12.22 -0.42
C ALA A 32 -9.50 11.40 -0.99
N CYS A 33 -10.25 10.66 -0.17
CA CYS A 33 -11.40 9.85 -0.60
C CYS A 33 -12.60 10.73 -0.97
N VAL A 34 -13.46 10.21 -1.86
CA VAL A 34 -14.79 10.77 -2.13
C VAL A 34 -15.85 10.03 -1.30
N ARG A 35 -17.04 10.60 -1.19
CA ARG A 35 -18.14 9.97 -0.47
C ARG A 35 -18.58 8.66 -1.16
N GLY A 36 -18.69 7.59 -0.40
CA GLY A 36 -19.16 6.28 -0.87
C GLY A 36 -18.36 5.12 -0.29
N THR A 37 -18.62 3.91 -0.79
CA THR A 37 -17.97 2.67 -0.34
C THR A 37 -16.47 2.74 -0.56
N THR A 38 -15.71 2.44 0.49
CA THR A 38 -14.26 2.40 0.47
C THR A 38 -13.77 0.96 0.68
N LEU A 39 -12.91 0.49 -0.21
CA LEU A 39 -12.24 -0.80 -0.16
C LEU A 39 -10.79 -0.59 0.25
N GLU A 40 -10.35 -1.21 1.33
CA GLU A 40 -8.96 -1.28 1.75
C GLU A 40 -8.32 -2.54 1.18
N ILE A 41 -7.22 -2.38 0.45
CA ILE A 41 -6.36 -3.47 -0.04
C ILE A 41 -5.14 -3.57 0.88
N GLY A 42 -4.82 -4.79 1.34
CA GLY A 42 -3.71 -5.02 2.25
C GLY A 42 -3.99 -4.47 3.65
N GLY A 43 -5.15 -4.80 4.22
CA GLY A 43 -5.60 -4.32 5.54
C GLY A 43 -4.69 -4.76 6.70
N GLY A 44 -3.82 -5.74 6.48
CA GLY A 44 -2.74 -6.14 7.39
C GLY A 44 -3.20 -6.32 8.82
N ILE A 45 -2.73 -5.46 9.72
CA ILE A 45 -3.07 -5.51 11.15
C ILE A 45 -4.42 -4.84 11.51
N GLY A 46 -5.19 -4.35 10.53
CA GLY A 46 -6.57 -3.85 10.69
C GLY A 46 -6.69 -2.45 11.28
N GLN A 47 -5.64 -1.65 11.24
CA GLN A 47 -5.63 -0.35 11.93
C GLN A 47 -6.38 0.74 11.16
N PHE A 48 -6.35 0.73 9.84
CA PHE A 48 -7.15 1.66 9.03
C PHE A 48 -8.64 1.40 9.26
N LYS A 49 -9.09 0.14 9.17
CA LYS A 49 -10.47 -0.24 9.48
C LYS A 49 -10.87 0.11 10.92
N SER A 50 -9.99 -0.08 11.90
CA SER A 50 -10.29 0.31 13.30
C SER A 50 -10.57 1.81 13.43
N ARG A 51 -9.94 2.64 12.61
CA ARG A 51 -10.16 4.08 12.57
C ARG A 51 -11.37 4.48 11.72
N PHE A 52 -11.65 3.73 10.65
CA PHE A 52 -12.75 3.95 9.69
C PHE A 52 -13.59 2.67 9.56
N PRO A 53 -14.53 2.40 10.50
CA PRO A 53 -15.22 1.11 10.61
C PRO A 53 -16.05 0.70 9.38
N ASP A 54 -16.50 1.68 8.58
CA ASP A 54 -17.33 1.45 7.38
C ASP A 54 -16.51 0.98 6.16
N VAL A 55 -15.19 0.91 6.28
CA VAL A 55 -14.29 0.43 5.23
C VAL A 55 -14.41 -1.09 5.11
N ILE A 56 -14.46 -1.61 3.89
CA ILE A 56 -14.34 -3.04 3.60
C ILE A 56 -12.83 -3.37 3.56
N ALA A 57 -12.33 -4.00 4.61
CA ALA A 57 -10.92 -4.35 4.72
C ALA A 57 -10.62 -5.72 4.12
N THR A 58 -9.67 -5.76 3.20
CA THR A 58 -9.24 -7.00 2.52
C THR A 58 -7.74 -7.19 2.59
N ASP A 59 -7.32 -8.45 2.57
CA ASP A 59 -5.91 -8.83 2.50
C ASP A 59 -5.77 -10.18 1.79
N ILE A 60 -4.59 -10.51 1.30
CA ILE A 60 -4.29 -11.85 0.79
C ILE A 60 -4.12 -12.86 1.94
N GLN A 61 -3.76 -12.39 3.13
CA GLN A 61 -3.66 -13.19 4.34
C GLN A 61 -4.97 -13.15 5.13
N SER A 62 -5.33 -14.28 5.76
CA SER A 62 -6.51 -14.35 6.62
C SER A 62 -6.22 -13.79 8.00
N ALA A 63 -7.11 -12.92 8.49
CA ALA A 63 -7.11 -12.43 9.86
C ALA A 63 -8.54 -12.12 10.34
N PRO A 64 -8.84 -12.29 11.66
CA PRO A 64 -10.22 -12.18 12.16
C PRO A 64 -10.81 -10.77 12.14
N TRP A 65 -10.00 -9.74 11.88
CA TRP A 65 -10.41 -8.34 11.78
C TRP A 65 -10.59 -7.87 10.32
N LEU A 66 -10.38 -8.74 9.33
CA LEU A 66 -10.61 -8.47 7.93
C LEU A 66 -12.01 -8.92 7.52
N ASP A 67 -12.60 -8.26 6.54
CA ASP A 67 -13.91 -8.61 6.00
C ASP A 67 -13.80 -9.69 4.93
N LEU A 68 -12.70 -9.70 4.16
CA LEU A 68 -12.54 -10.61 3.04
C LEU A 68 -11.06 -10.93 2.79
N VAL A 69 -10.78 -12.19 2.45
CA VAL A 69 -9.47 -12.61 1.94
C VAL A 69 -9.53 -12.63 0.42
N THR A 70 -8.66 -11.84 -0.24
CA THR A 70 -8.65 -11.74 -1.69
C THR A 70 -7.29 -11.29 -2.22
N ASP A 71 -6.97 -11.73 -3.44
CA ASP A 71 -5.84 -11.20 -4.21
C ASP A 71 -6.27 -9.88 -4.87
N ALA A 72 -5.50 -8.82 -4.66
CA ALA A 72 -5.71 -7.51 -5.28
C ALA A 72 -5.70 -7.57 -6.81
N GLN A 73 -5.02 -8.55 -7.40
CA GLN A 73 -4.92 -8.76 -8.84
C GLN A 73 -6.19 -9.41 -9.44
N LYS A 74 -7.15 -9.82 -8.58
CA LYS A 74 -8.44 -10.39 -8.99
C LYS A 74 -9.51 -10.09 -7.95
N LEU A 75 -10.08 -8.91 -8.00
CA LEU A 75 -11.03 -8.43 -7.00
C LEU A 75 -12.43 -9.00 -7.22
N PRO A 76 -13.09 -9.58 -6.19
CA PRO A 76 -14.43 -10.16 -6.28
C PRO A 76 -15.53 -9.10 -6.18
N PHE A 77 -15.32 -7.94 -6.77
CA PHE A 77 -16.27 -6.82 -6.77
C PHE A 77 -16.77 -6.57 -8.20
N ALA A 78 -18.02 -6.13 -8.33
CA ALA A 78 -18.59 -5.77 -9.61
C ALA A 78 -17.91 -4.50 -10.19
N ALA A 79 -17.94 -4.37 -11.52
CA ALA A 79 -17.46 -3.16 -12.17
C ALA A 79 -18.22 -1.92 -11.66
N GLY A 80 -17.50 -0.84 -11.38
CA GLY A 80 -18.07 0.41 -10.93
C GLY A 80 -18.76 0.38 -9.56
N SER A 81 -18.44 -0.60 -8.70
CA SER A 81 -19.16 -0.83 -7.44
C SER A 81 -18.57 -0.13 -6.21
N VAL A 82 -17.35 0.39 -6.27
CA VAL A 82 -16.71 1.07 -5.15
C VAL A 82 -16.33 2.50 -5.49
N ALA A 83 -16.48 3.41 -4.52
CA ALA A 83 -16.13 4.82 -4.68
C ALA A 83 -14.63 5.07 -4.43
N ASN A 84 -14.02 4.30 -3.53
CA ASN A 84 -12.60 4.44 -3.23
C ASN A 84 -11.95 3.07 -3.08
N ILE A 85 -10.69 2.98 -3.54
CA ILE A 85 -9.75 1.93 -3.16
C ILE A 85 -8.61 2.61 -2.43
N VAL A 86 -8.27 2.11 -1.24
CA VAL A 86 -7.18 2.66 -0.42
C VAL A 86 -6.16 1.58 -0.12
N MET A 87 -4.89 1.96 -0.02
CA MET A 87 -3.80 1.07 0.36
C MET A 87 -2.63 1.83 0.99
N VAL A 88 -1.95 1.18 1.93
CA VAL A 88 -0.76 1.70 2.61
C VAL A 88 0.31 0.62 2.63
N ASP A 89 1.44 0.90 2.03
CA ASP A 89 2.60 -0.02 1.97
C ASP A 89 2.22 -1.39 1.37
N VAL A 90 1.51 -1.43 0.23
CA VAL A 90 1.00 -2.66 -0.38
C VAL A 90 1.41 -2.82 -1.85
N LEU A 91 1.39 -1.75 -2.65
CA LEU A 91 1.61 -1.85 -4.10
C LEU A 91 2.95 -2.51 -4.45
N HIS A 92 3.98 -2.25 -3.64
CA HIS A 92 5.32 -2.81 -3.85
C HIS A 92 5.43 -4.31 -3.51
N HIS A 93 4.40 -4.90 -2.89
CA HIS A 93 4.28 -6.35 -2.67
C HIS A 93 3.51 -7.06 -3.79
N ILE A 94 2.76 -6.34 -4.62
CA ILE A 94 1.95 -6.94 -5.68
C ILE A 94 2.87 -7.46 -6.80
N GLU A 95 2.70 -8.73 -7.17
CA GLU A 95 3.55 -9.40 -8.16
C GLU A 95 3.45 -8.76 -9.54
N PHE A 96 2.22 -8.51 -10.01
CA PHE A 96 1.92 -7.82 -11.26
C PHE A 96 1.08 -6.56 -11.00
N PRO A 97 1.72 -5.42 -10.69
CA PRO A 97 1.00 -4.18 -10.35
C PRO A 97 0.02 -3.73 -11.43
N LEU A 98 0.30 -3.99 -12.71
CA LEU A 98 -0.62 -3.65 -13.79
C LEU A 98 -1.94 -4.42 -13.69
N LEU A 99 -1.94 -5.70 -13.30
CA LEU A 99 -3.18 -6.46 -13.10
C LEU A 99 -4.03 -5.85 -11.98
N PHE A 100 -3.42 -5.47 -10.88
CA PHE A 100 -4.13 -4.75 -9.80
C PHE A 100 -4.72 -3.43 -10.30
N LEU A 101 -3.95 -2.64 -11.04
CA LEU A 101 -4.41 -1.34 -11.54
C LEU A 101 -5.55 -1.48 -12.57
N GLN A 102 -5.56 -2.55 -13.37
CA GLN A 102 -6.67 -2.92 -14.25
C GLN A 102 -7.93 -3.30 -13.43
N GLU A 103 -7.77 -4.06 -12.36
CA GLU A 103 -8.87 -4.37 -11.45
C GLU A 103 -9.38 -3.11 -10.73
N ALA A 104 -8.49 -2.23 -10.30
CA ALA A 104 -8.86 -0.95 -9.72
C ALA A 104 -9.66 -0.08 -10.71
N GLU A 105 -9.21 0.02 -11.97
CA GLU A 105 -9.94 0.72 -13.04
C GLU A 105 -11.35 0.11 -13.24
N ARG A 106 -11.45 -1.21 -13.22
CA ARG A 106 -12.72 -1.93 -13.42
C ARG A 106 -13.72 -1.73 -12.29
N VAL A 107 -13.26 -1.83 -11.02
CA VAL A 107 -14.18 -1.81 -9.87
C VAL A 107 -14.51 -0.41 -9.36
N LEU A 108 -13.70 0.58 -9.67
CA LEU A 108 -13.98 1.97 -9.30
C LEU A 108 -15.18 2.52 -10.07
N ALA A 109 -16.08 3.16 -9.35
CA ALA A 109 -17.17 3.94 -9.95
C ALA A 109 -16.62 5.16 -10.71
N ALA A 110 -17.41 5.71 -11.62
CA ALA A 110 -17.06 6.96 -12.30
C ALA A 110 -16.81 8.09 -11.30
N GLY A 111 -15.63 8.73 -11.37
CA GLY A 111 -15.18 9.72 -10.40
C GLY A 111 -14.64 9.15 -9.10
N GLY A 112 -14.60 7.83 -8.96
CA GLY A 112 -13.99 7.13 -7.83
C GLY A 112 -12.48 7.37 -7.75
N ARG A 113 -11.86 7.00 -6.62
CA ARG A 113 -10.45 7.27 -6.34
C ARG A 113 -9.68 6.05 -5.90
N LEU A 114 -8.51 5.86 -6.50
CA LEU A 114 -7.45 5.02 -5.95
C LEU A 114 -6.49 5.92 -5.17
N VAL A 115 -6.37 5.69 -3.87
CA VAL A 115 -5.54 6.49 -2.96
C VAL A 115 -4.50 5.59 -2.31
N MET A 116 -3.23 5.86 -2.56
CA MET A 116 -2.12 5.02 -2.10
C MET A 116 -1.10 5.84 -1.31
N ALA A 117 -0.60 5.29 -0.21
CA ALA A 117 0.60 5.76 0.46
C ALA A 117 1.67 4.66 0.37
N GLU A 118 2.76 4.96 -0.32
CA GLU A 118 3.77 3.97 -0.70
C GLU A 118 5.19 4.50 -0.48
N PRO A 119 6.17 3.60 -0.30
CA PRO A 119 7.56 3.98 -0.24
C PRO A 119 8.02 4.71 -1.51
N ALA A 120 8.88 5.70 -1.32
CA ALA A 120 9.47 6.43 -2.42
C ALA A 120 10.99 6.33 -2.41
N ILE A 121 11.56 5.91 -3.53
CA ILE A 121 13.01 5.83 -3.72
C ILE A 121 13.51 7.15 -4.25
N THR A 122 14.17 7.90 -3.37
CA THR A 122 14.89 9.14 -3.65
C THR A 122 16.40 8.92 -3.49
N TRP A 123 17.22 9.88 -3.88
CA TRP A 123 18.67 9.82 -3.65
C TRP A 123 19.00 9.59 -2.16
N GLY A 124 18.31 10.29 -1.25
CA GLY A 124 18.53 10.14 0.20
C GLY A 124 18.00 8.81 0.74
N SER A 125 16.80 8.39 0.36
CA SER A 125 16.22 7.13 0.84
C SER A 125 16.93 5.91 0.25
N SER A 126 17.50 6.00 -0.95
CA SER A 126 18.19 4.86 -1.58
C SER A 126 19.37 4.36 -0.75
N LEU A 127 20.12 5.26 -0.10
CA LEU A 127 21.20 4.88 0.80
C LEU A 127 20.66 4.17 2.05
N PHE A 128 19.58 4.68 2.62
CA PHE A 128 18.91 4.06 3.76
C PHE A 128 18.41 2.65 3.43
N TYR A 129 17.68 2.48 2.31
CA TYR A 129 17.19 1.18 1.88
C TYR A 129 18.32 0.18 1.63
N ARG A 130 19.45 0.63 1.06
CA ARG A 130 20.61 -0.24 0.81
C ARG A 130 21.31 -0.71 2.08
N LEU A 131 21.36 0.12 3.12
CA LEU A 131 22.15 -0.15 4.33
C LEU A 131 21.33 -0.69 5.51
N LEU A 132 20.08 -0.29 5.62
CA LEU A 132 19.26 -0.52 6.83
C LEU A 132 17.95 -1.25 6.59
N HIS A 133 17.53 -1.40 5.32
CA HIS A 133 16.29 -2.09 4.98
C HIS A 133 16.59 -3.38 4.21
N HIS A 134 15.89 -4.47 4.56
CA HIS A 134 16.13 -5.77 3.92
C HIS A 134 15.25 -6.03 2.69
N GLU A 135 14.25 -5.19 2.45
CA GLU A 135 13.43 -5.32 1.26
C GLU A 135 14.18 -4.79 0.03
N PRO A 136 14.13 -5.52 -1.10
CA PRO A 136 14.93 -5.18 -2.26
C PRO A 136 14.43 -3.91 -2.96
N VAL A 137 15.38 -3.15 -3.51
CA VAL A 137 15.13 -2.00 -4.39
C VAL A 137 15.68 -2.31 -5.78
N ARG A 138 14.81 -2.77 -6.67
CA ARG A 138 15.16 -3.18 -8.04
C ARG A 138 14.61 -2.19 -9.06
N MET A 139 15.39 -1.13 -9.36
CA MET A 139 14.99 -0.07 -10.31
C MET A 139 14.94 -0.54 -11.79
N GLY A 140 15.59 -1.65 -12.12
CA GLY A 140 15.67 -2.17 -13.49
C GLY A 140 14.48 -3.02 -13.93
N VAL A 141 13.50 -3.28 -13.04
CA VAL A 141 12.31 -4.07 -13.40
C VAL A 141 11.31 -3.27 -14.25
N ASP A 142 10.46 -3.97 -14.99
CA ASP A 142 9.29 -3.39 -15.64
C ASP A 142 8.02 -3.69 -14.81
N PRO A 143 7.45 -2.69 -14.09
CA PRO A 143 6.28 -2.88 -13.25
C PRO A 143 4.98 -3.03 -14.04
N LEU A 144 5.03 -2.85 -15.36
CA LEU A 144 3.87 -2.95 -16.27
C LEU A 144 3.82 -4.28 -17.02
N THR A 145 4.64 -5.25 -16.61
CA THR A 145 4.52 -6.62 -17.11
C THR A 145 3.28 -7.29 -16.52
N VAL A 146 2.72 -8.24 -17.27
CA VAL A 146 1.63 -9.10 -16.82
C VAL A 146 2.06 -10.56 -16.91
N GLY A 147 1.49 -11.38 -16.04
CA GLY A 147 1.76 -12.81 -16.00
C GLY A 147 0.64 -13.53 -15.26
N ARG A 148 0.85 -14.78 -14.95
CA ARG A 148 -0.05 -15.56 -14.10
C ARG A 148 0.45 -15.43 -12.66
N PRO A 149 -0.35 -14.83 -11.75
CA PRO A 149 0.03 -14.73 -10.34
C PRO A 149 0.34 -16.10 -9.73
N ASP A 150 1.43 -16.17 -8.95
CA ASP A 150 1.81 -17.36 -8.22
C ASP A 150 1.08 -17.41 -6.87
N ALA A 151 0.15 -18.36 -6.71
CA ALA A 151 -0.59 -18.55 -5.47
C ALA A 151 0.30 -19.01 -4.29
N GLY A 152 1.51 -19.50 -4.56
CA GLY A 152 2.49 -19.91 -3.54
C GLY A 152 3.49 -18.82 -3.16
N ARG A 153 3.42 -17.64 -3.79
CA ARG A 153 4.32 -16.52 -3.51
C ARG A 153 4.19 -16.03 -2.06
N ASP A 154 5.32 -15.73 -1.42
CA ASP A 154 5.31 -15.12 -0.10
C ASP A 154 4.65 -13.73 -0.18
N PRO A 155 3.59 -13.43 0.59
CA PRO A 155 2.96 -12.12 0.64
C PRO A 155 3.91 -10.97 1.00
N TYR A 156 5.04 -11.27 1.65
CA TYR A 156 6.06 -10.29 2.02
C TYR A 156 7.16 -10.09 0.96
N ASP A 157 7.15 -10.88 -0.13
CA ASP A 157 8.00 -10.58 -1.27
C ASP A 157 7.67 -9.19 -1.84
N SER A 158 8.69 -8.37 -2.04
CA SER A 158 8.49 -6.97 -2.38
C SER A 158 9.53 -6.42 -3.34
N ASN A 159 9.22 -5.28 -3.94
CA ASN A 159 10.19 -4.40 -4.57
C ASN A 159 9.83 -2.95 -4.30
N GLN A 160 10.53 -2.31 -3.38
CA GLN A 160 10.31 -0.93 -2.95
C GLN A 160 10.39 0.10 -4.09
N ALA A 161 10.97 -0.26 -5.24
CA ALA A 161 11.07 0.61 -6.40
C ALA A 161 9.76 0.77 -7.18
N ILE A 162 8.82 -0.17 -7.08
CA ILE A 162 7.60 -0.22 -7.90
C ILE A 162 6.80 1.10 -7.89
N PRO A 163 6.45 1.68 -6.72
CA PRO A 163 5.67 2.92 -6.69
C PRO A 163 6.40 4.09 -7.35
N THR A 164 7.72 4.18 -7.12
CA THR A 164 8.55 5.22 -7.74
C THR A 164 8.65 5.07 -9.25
N LEU A 165 8.80 3.85 -9.75
CA LEU A 165 8.85 3.57 -11.18
C LEU A 165 7.54 3.97 -11.88
N LEU A 166 6.40 3.60 -11.31
CA LEU A 166 5.06 3.93 -11.83
C LEU A 166 4.78 5.44 -11.77
N ALA A 167 5.26 6.13 -10.72
CA ALA A 167 5.09 7.57 -10.57
C ALA A 167 6.04 8.41 -11.43
N SER A 168 7.12 7.83 -11.97
CA SER A 168 8.17 8.55 -12.71
C SER A 168 8.40 7.96 -14.11
N ARG A 169 9.33 7.02 -14.24
CA ARG A 169 9.78 6.43 -15.52
C ARG A 169 8.62 5.86 -16.35
N ASP A 170 7.73 5.13 -15.72
CA ASP A 170 6.67 4.38 -16.41
C ASP A 170 5.31 5.12 -16.42
N ARG A 171 5.25 6.34 -15.89
CA ARG A 171 4.00 7.13 -15.74
C ARG A 171 3.25 7.34 -17.07
N LYS A 172 3.98 7.66 -18.15
CA LYS A 172 3.36 7.88 -19.46
C LYS A 172 2.79 6.58 -20.02
N ARG A 173 3.57 5.50 -19.97
CA ARG A 173 3.15 4.18 -20.42
C ARG A 173 1.96 3.65 -19.61
N LEU A 174 1.94 3.90 -18.31
CA LEU A 174 0.80 3.56 -17.46
C LEU A 174 -0.48 4.30 -17.90
N ALA A 175 -0.39 5.59 -18.19
CA ALA A 175 -1.54 6.37 -18.64
C ALA A 175 -2.05 5.95 -20.03
N GLU A 176 -1.18 5.40 -20.89
CA GLU A 176 -1.57 4.82 -22.18
C GLU A 176 -2.29 3.47 -22.01
N LEU A 177 -1.89 2.66 -21.02
CA LEU A 177 -2.48 1.36 -20.73
C LEU A 177 -3.80 1.45 -19.96
N LEU A 178 -3.97 2.48 -19.13
CA LEU A 178 -5.13 2.70 -18.27
C LEU A 178 -5.70 4.12 -18.46
N PRO A 179 -6.34 4.39 -19.60
CA PRO A 179 -6.76 5.75 -19.97
C PRO A 179 -7.87 6.31 -19.07
N SER A 180 -8.62 5.46 -18.35
CA SER A 180 -9.65 5.91 -17.40
C SER A 180 -9.06 6.27 -16.03
N LEU A 181 -7.83 5.84 -15.71
CA LEU A 181 -7.12 6.22 -14.50
C LEU A 181 -6.10 7.32 -14.79
N ARG A 182 -6.21 8.43 -14.07
CA ARG A 182 -5.24 9.52 -14.17
C ARG A 182 -4.71 9.92 -12.80
N VAL A 183 -3.43 10.18 -12.69
CA VAL A 183 -2.82 10.73 -11.48
C VAL A 183 -3.29 12.17 -11.32
N VAL A 184 -4.11 12.44 -10.31
CA VAL A 184 -4.66 13.76 -10.00
C VAL A 184 -3.80 14.53 -8.98
N ARG A 185 -3.09 13.80 -8.11
CA ARG A 185 -2.25 14.39 -7.06
C ARG A 185 -1.14 13.45 -6.66
N THR A 186 0.02 14.01 -6.33
CA THR A 186 1.15 13.28 -5.73
C THR A 186 1.73 14.17 -4.64
N ASP A 187 1.78 13.66 -3.42
CA ASP A 187 2.35 14.34 -2.26
C ASP A 187 3.57 13.58 -1.75
N TRP A 188 4.59 14.32 -1.30
CA TRP A 188 5.76 13.78 -0.64
C TRP A 188 5.67 14.13 0.85
N PHE A 189 5.73 13.14 1.72
CA PHE A 189 5.64 13.35 3.16
C PHE A 189 6.46 12.31 3.92
N SER A 190 6.65 12.50 5.22
CA SER A 190 7.33 11.56 6.13
C SER A 190 8.73 11.13 5.69
N LEU A 191 9.47 11.97 4.93
CA LEU A 191 10.72 11.63 4.25
C LEU A 191 11.78 11.00 5.17
N TRP A 192 11.86 11.43 6.42
CA TRP A 192 12.86 10.96 7.39
C TRP A 192 12.24 10.34 8.63
N VAL A 193 11.02 10.73 9.00
CA VAL A 193 10.40 10.33 10.27
C VAL A 193 10.16 8.81 10.31
N TYR A 194 9.60 8.23 9.27
CA TYR A 194 9.37 6.79 9.21
C TYR A 194 10.67 5.98 9.21
N PRO A 195 11.67 6.26 8.35
CA PRO A 195 12.96 5.59 8.41
C PRO A 195 13.64 5.69 9.78
N LEU A 196 13.70 6.88 10.36
CA LEU A 196 14.34 7.10 11.66
C LEU A 196 13.55 6.50 12.83
N SER A 197 12.26 6.30 12.68
CA SER A 197 11.45 5.55 13.66
C SER A 197 11.78 4.06 13.68
N GLY A 198 12.41 3.51 12.64
CA GLY A 198 12.63 2.07 12.45
C GLY A 198 11.39 1.31 12.00
N GLY A 199 10.27 1.99 11.69
CA GLY A 199 9.03 1.34 11.27
C GLY A 199 8.57 0.27 12.27
N PHE A 200 8.25 -0.91 11.79
CA PHE A 200 7.85 -2.07 12.62
C PHE A 200 9.02 -2.80 13.29
N LYS A 201 10.25 -2.28 13.23
CA LYS A 201 11.39 -2.84 14.00
C LYS A 201 11.36 -2.35 15.45
N PRO A 202 12.01 -3.07 16.39
CA PRO A 202 11.95 -2.73 17.81
C PRO A 202 12.73 -1.47 18.19
N TRP A 203 13.55 -0.92 17.28
CA TRP A 203 14.36 0.27 17.54
C TRP A 203 13.72 1.56 17.00
N SER A 204 14.09 2.69 17.58
CA SER A 204 13.81 4.03 17.07
C SER A 204 15.00 4.94 17.36
N LEU A 205 15.36 5.81 16.40
CA LEU A 205 16.33 6.89 16.60
C LEU A 205 15.62 8.19 17.00
N LEU A 206 14.30 8.20 17.02
CA LEU A 206 13.47 9.33 17.42
C LEU A 206 12.82 9.04 18.78
N PRO A 207 12.61 10.06 19.61
CA PRO A 207 11.88 9.89 20.86
C PRO A 207 10.41 9.57 20.62
N ASP A 208 9.81 8.81 21.52
CA ASP A 208 8.39 8.42 21.48
C ASP A 208 7.41 9.56 21.84
N ARG A 209 7.90 10.80 21.96
CA ARG A 209 7.11 11.97 22.38
C ARG A 209 6.46 12.71 21.23
#